data_15a9fd382737b0f90c24f8cd7f5c0b65
#
_entry.id   15a9fd382737b0f90c24f8cd7f5c0b65
#
_cell.length_a   1.000
_cell.length_b   1.000
_cell.length_c   1.000
_cell.angle_alpha   90.00
_cell.angle_beta   90.00
_cell.angle_gamma   90.00
#
_symmetry.space_group_name_H-M   'P 1'
#
loop_
_entity.id
_entity.type
_entity.pdbx_description
1 polymer ?
#
loop_
_entity_poly.entity_id
_entity_poly.type
_entity_poly.pdbx_seq_one_letter_code
_entity_poly.pdbx_strand_id
1 'polypeptide(L)'
;MIALNKKWLSGLVAGALMAVSVSTLAAEQKTLHIYNWSDYIAPDTVANFEKETGIKVVYDVFDSNEVLEGKLMAGSTGFDLVVPSASFLERQLTAGVFQPLDKSKLPEWKNLDPELLKLVAKHDPDNKFAMPYMWATTGIGYNVDKVKAVLG
;
A
#
# COMPACT_ATOMS: atom_id res chain seq x y z
N MET A 1 -18.24 78.33 28.35
CA MET A 1 -18.86 77.18 27.63
C MET A 1 -17.85 76.57 26.69
N ILE A 2 -17.26 75.46 27.10
CA ILE A 2 -16.28 74.74 26.30
C ILE A 2 -16.98 73.46 25.80
N ALA A 3 -17.18 73.38 24.48
CA ALA A 3 -17.82 72.23 23.83
C ALA A 3 -16.80 71.11 23.72
N LEU A 4 -17.02 70.00 24.37
CA LEU A 4 -16.23 68.79 24.25
C LEU A 4 -16.58 68.07 22.96
N ASN A 5 -15.60 67.91 22.10
CA ASN A 5 -15.74 67.32 20.76
C ASN A 5 -15.80 65.80 20.86
N LYS A 6 -16.93 65.22 20.48
CA LYS A 6 -17.33 63.80 20.61
C LYS A 6 -16.65 62.82 19.63
N LYS A 7 -15.49 63.17 19.09
CA LYS A 7 -14.84 62.41 18.00
C LYS A 7 -13.63 61.57 18.40
N TRP A 8 -13.34 61.40 19.68
CA TRP A 8 -12.14 60.66 20.13
C TRP A 8 -12.39 59.32 20.78
N LEU A 9 -13.62 58.81 20.80
CA LEU A 9 -13.93 57.53 21.42
C LEU A 9 -14.21 56.37 20.43
N SER A 10 -14.03 56.58 19.15
CA SER A 10 -14.32 55.55 18.15
C SER A 10 -13.08 54.79 17.62
N GLY A 11 -11.89 55.06 18.18
CA GLY A 11 -10.62 54.52 17.64
C GLY A 11 -10.00 53.35 18.43
N LEU A 12 -10.60 52.89 19.53
CA LEU A 12 -9.93 51.95 20.46
C LEU A 12 -10.62 50.58 20.60
N VAL A 13 -11.63 50.26 19.78
CA VAL A 13 -12.31 48.94 19.85
C VAL A 13 -12.08 48.07 18.60
N ALA A 14 -11.41 48.59 17.56
CA ALA A 14 -11.16 47.84 16.33
C ALA A 14 -9.84 47.02 16.32
N GLY A 15 -9.08 47.01 17.44
CA GLY A 15 -7.74 46.43 17.51
C GLY A 15 -7.62 45.06 18.20
N ALA A 16 -8.70 44.46 18.69
CA ALA A 16 -8.60 43.29 19.59
C ALA A 16 -9.30 42.02 19.08
N LEU A 17 -9.59 41.90 17.79
CA LEU A 17 -10.21 40.72 17.18
C LEU A 17 -9.39 40.15 16.00
N MET A 18 -8.06 40.26 16.04
CA MET A 18 -7.19 39.31 15.36
C MET A 18 -7.06 38.09 16.25
N ALA A 19 -8.17 37.35 16.41
CA ALA A 19 -8.17 36.03 16.96
C ALA A 19 -7.21 35.21 16.10
N VAL A 20 -6.13 34.74 16.72
CA VAL A 20 -5.18 33.79 16.25
C VAL A 20 -5.97 32.58 15.72
N SER A 21 -6.23 32.56 14.41
CA SER A 21 -6.61 31.35 13.71
C SER A 21 -5.36 30.47 13.70
N VAL A 22 -5.12 29.77 14.81
CA VAL A 22 -4.24 28.62 14.84
C VAL A 22 -4.94 27.59 13.97
N SER A 23 -4.67 27.66 12.67
CA SER A 23 -4.91 26.54 11.77
C SER A 23 -4.06 25.40 12.34
N THR A 24 -4.65 24.56 13.16
CA THR A 24 -4.17 23.21 13.36
C THR A 24 -4.25 22.59 11.97
N LEU A 25 -3.15 22.67 11.23
CA LEU A 25 -2.87 21.76 10.14
C LEU A 25 -2.90 20.36 10.83
N ALA A 26 -4.08 19.77 10.89
CA ALA A 26 -4.19 18.35 11.15
C ALA A 26 -3.30 17.73 10.09
N ALA A 27 -2.17 17.15 10.49
CA ALA A 27 -1.31 16.44 9.58
C ALA A 27 -2.20 15.43 8.88
N GLU A 28 -2.31 15.55 7.55
CA GLU A 28 -3.12 14.64 6.75
C GLU A 28 -2.67 13.21 7.10
N GLN A 29 -3.60 12.44 7.64
CA GLN A 29 -3.28 11.09 8.07
C GLN A 29 -2.87 10.28 6.86
N LYS A 30 -1.61 9.89 6.80
CA LYS A 30 -1.09 9.05 5.71
C LYS A 30 -1.84 7.73 5.72
N THR A 31 -2.36 7.33 4.58
CA THR A 31 -3.08 6.07 4.38
C THR A 31 -2.35 5.24 3.34
N LEU A 32 -2.24 3.94 3.59
CA LEU A 32 -1.65 2.95 2.69
C LEU A 32 -2.73 1.95 2.30
N HIS A 33 -3.01 1.84 1.01
CA HIS A 33 -4.00 0.92 0.46
C HIS A 33 -3.30 -0.34 -0.07
N ILE A 34 -3.58 -1.49 0.55
CA ILE A 34 -2.98 -2.78 0.20
C ILE A 34 -4.06 -3.70 -0.37
N TYR A 35 -3.73 -4.42 -1.44
CA TYR A 35 -4.57 -5.47 -2.02
C TYR A 35 -3.76 -6.76 -2.13
N ASN A 36 -4.09 -7.74 -1.27
CA ASN A 36 -3.32 -8.97 -1.11
C ASN A 36 -4.24 -10.20 -1.17
N TRP A 37 -3.63 -11.37 -1.19
CA TRP A 37 -4.31 -12.65 -1.06
C TRP A 37 -4.97 -12.78 0.31
N SER A 38 -6.09 -13.50 0.36
CA SER A 38 -6.68 -13.93 1.63
C SER A 38 -5.66 -14.77 2.41
N ASP A 39 -5.61 -14.58 3.73
CA ASP A 39 -4.79 -15.36 4.67
C ASP A 39 -3.25 -15.31 4.46
N TYR A 40 -2.74 -14.42 3.61
CA TYR A 40 -1.30 -14.29 3.35
C TYR A 40 -0.64 -13.22 4.22
N ILE A 41 -1.15 -12.99 5.42
CA ILE A 41 -0.61 -12.04 6.39
C ILE A 41 -0.91 -12.52 7.81
N ALA A 42 0.00 -12.29 8.74
CA ALA A 42 -0.27 -12.58 10.15
C ALA A 42 -1.31 -11.60 10.72
N PRO A 43 -2.18 -12.05 11.63
CA PRO A 43 -3.34 -11.28 12.08
C PRO A 43 -2.99 -9.96 12.79
N ASP A 44 -1.79 -9.84 13.33
CA ASP A 44 -1.31 -8.67 14.07
C ASP A 44 -0.42 -7.73 13.24
N THR A 45 -0.03 -8.11 12.01
CA THR A 45 0.92 -7.36 11.17
C THR A 45 0.45 -5.94 10.88
N VAL A 46 -0.81 -5.78 10.45
CA VAL A 46 -1.38 -4.45 10.14
C VAL A 46 -1.40 -3.57 11.38
N ALA A 47 -1.88 -4.09 12.51
CA ALA A 47 -1.96 -3.34 13.75
C ALA A 47 -0.58 -2.90 14.26
N ASN A 48 0.42 -3.79 14.15
CA ASN A 48 1.80 -3.48 14.52
C ASN A 48 2.40 -2.40 13.63
N PHE A 49 2.20 -2.50 12.31
CA PHE A 49 2.66 -1.49 11.34
C PHE A 49 2.03 -0.11 11.60
N GLU A 50 0.71 -0.05 11.80
CA GLU A 50 0.02 1.20 12.11
C GLU A 50 0.54 1.84 13.42
N LYS A 51 0.77 1.02 14.44
CA LYS A 51 1.31 1.47 15.73
C LYS A 51 2.73 2.01 15.61
N GLU A 52 3.57 1.37 14.82
CA GLU A 52 4.98 1.74 14.65
C GLU A 52 5.15 2.98 13.78
N THR A 53 4.37 3.07 12.69
CA THR A 53 4.58 4.10 11.67
C THR A 53 3.63 5.29 11.77
N GLY A 54 2.47 5.13 12.43
CA GLY A 54 1.38 6.10 12.41
C GLY A 54 0.64 6.16 11.05
N ILE A 55 0.95 5.26 10.11
CA ILE A 55 0.29 5.17 8.82
C ILE A 55 -0.94 4.30 8.94
N LYS A 56 -2.11 4.80 8.53
CA LYS A 56 -3.34 4.02 8.49
C LYS A 56 -3.32 3.05 7.31
N VAL A 57 -3.73 1.80 7.52
CA VAL A 57 -3.80 0.78 6.46
C VAL A 57 -5.24 0.47 6.10
N VAL A 58 -5.56 0.56 4.82
CA VAL A 58 -6.77 -0.01 4.22
C VAL A 58 -6.34 -1.30 3.53
N TYR A 59 -6.81 -2.42 4.06
CA TYR A 59 -6.37 -3.74 3.62
C TYR A 59 -7.53 -4.50 2.99
N ASP A 60 -7.45 -4.69 1.67
CA ASP A 60 -8.41 -5.47 0.89
C ASP A 60 -7.79 -6.80 0.45
N VAL A 61 -8.64 -7.79 0.20
CA VAL A 61 -8.21 -9.13 -0.20
C VAL A 61 -8.83 -9.57 -1.53
N PHE A 62 -8.12 -10.45 -2.22
CA PHE A 62 -8.59 -11.15 -3.42
C PHE A 62 -8.26 -12.64 -3.33
N ASP A 63 -8.90 -13.43 -4.18
CA ASP A 63 -8.80 -14.88 -4.25
C ASP A 63 -8.28 -15.40 -5.61
N SER A 64 -8.12 -14.52 -6.60
CA SER A 64 -7.57 -14.88 -7.91
C SER A 64 -6.76 -13.74 -8.54
N ASN A 65 -5.71 -14.12 -9.28
CA ASN A 65 -4.91 -13.16 -10.05
C ASN A 65 -5.74 -12.43 -11.11
N GLU A 66 -6.75 -13.08 -11.67
CA GLU A 66 -7.63 -12.51 -12.70
C GLU A 66 -8.46 -11.36 -12.15
N VAL A 67 -8.94 -11.47 -10.91
CA VAL A 67 -9.66 -10.39 -10.23
C VAL A 67 -8.73 -9.20 -9.99
N LEU A 68 -7.52 -9.44 -9.50
CA LEU A 68 -6.51 -8.40 -9.34
C LEU A 68 -6.19 -7.73 -10.68
N GLU A 69 -5.89 -8.53 -11.73
CA GLU A 69 -5.55 -8.02 -13.06
C GLU A 69 -6.68 -7.18 -13.65
N GLY A 70 -7.93 -7.65 -13.55
CA GLY A 70 -9.09 -6.90 -14.03
C GLY A 70 -9.20 -5.51 -13.40
N LYS A 71 -8.97 -5.42 -12.09
CA LYS A 71 -8.93 -4.12 -11.39
C LYS A 71 -7.78 -3.24 -11.86
N LEU A 72 -6.56 -3.78 -11.97
CA LEU A 72 -5.39 -3.01 -12.40
C LEU A 72 -5.56 -2.48 -13.83
N MET A 73 -6.08 -3.30 -14.74
CA MET A 73 -6.31 -2.91 -16.14
C MET A 73 -7.43 -1.87 -16.30
N ALA A 74 -8.41 -1.83 -15.39
CA ALA A 74 -9.43 -0.79 -15.36
C ALA A 74 -8.85 0.58 -14.97
N GLY A 75 -7.69 0.61 -14.34
CA GLY A 75 -6.99 1.83 -13.92
C GLY A 75 -7.60 2.50 -12.68
N SER A 76 -6.87 3.45 -12.11
CA SER A 76 -7.32 4.29 -10.97
C SER A 76 -7.88 3.48 -9.79
N THR A 77 -7.23 2.37 -9.44
CA THR A 77 -7.70 1.44 -8.39
C THR A 77 -7.60 2.03 -7.00
N GLY A 78 -6.73 3.02 -6.79
CA GLY A 78 -6.42 3.58 -5.49
C GLY A 78 -5.53 2.68 -4.62
N PHE A 79 -5.04 1.55 -5.12
CA PHE A 79 -4.08 0.72 -4.40
C PHE A 79 -2.65 1.24 -4.53
N ASP A 80 -1.93 1.27 -3.40
CA ASP A 80 -0.51 1.61 -3.33
C ASP A 80 0.37 0.37 -3.45
N LEU A 81 -0.09 -0.76 -2.91
CA LEU A 81 0.62 -2.03 -2.90
C LEU A 81 -0.32 -3.17 -3.31
N VAL A 82 0.13 -4.00 -4.26
CA VAL A 82 -0.58 -5.20 -4.69
C VAL A 82 0.35 -6.39 -4.77
N VAL A 83 -0.19 -7.61 -4.65
CA VAL A 83 0.60 -8.85 -4.55
C VAL A 83 0.22 -9.85 -5.64
N PRO A 84 0.56 -9.61 -6.91
CA PRO A 84 0.33 -10.58 -7.98
C PRO A 84 1.27 -11.78 -7.88
N SER A 85 0.89 -12.91 -8.48
CA SER A 85 1.83 -13.99 -8.78
C SER A 85 2.81 -13.55 -9.86
N ALA A 86 4.05 -14.07 -9.85
CA ALA A 86 5.12 -13.63 -10.73
C ALA A 86 4.78 -13.71 -12.24
N SER A 87 4.04 -14.74 -12.66
CA SER A 87 3.60 -14.88 -14.06
C SER A 87 2.58 -13.80 -14.49
N PHE A 88 1.75 -13.32 -13.55
CA PHE A 88 0.83 -12.22 -13.82
C PHE A 88 1.53 -10.87 -13.77
N LEU A 89 2.52 -10.71 -12.87
CA LEU A 89 3.36 -9.52 -12.80
C LEU A 89 3.97 -9.18 -14.16
N GLU A 90 4.53 -10.16 -14.88
CA GLU A 90 5.15 -9.96 -16.20
C GLU A 90 4.19 -9.30 -17.21
N ARG A 91 2.94 -9.78 -17.29
CA ARG A 91 1.92 -9.18 -18.17
C ARG A 91 1.52 -7.78 -17.72
N GLN A 92 1.39 -7.58 -16.42
CA GLN A 92 1.01 -6.30 -15.83
C GLN A 92 2.13 -5.25 -16.00
N LEU A 93 3.40 -5.66 -15.98
CA LEU A 93 4.54 -4.81 -16.32
C LEU A 93 4.47 -4.32 -17.75
N THR A 94 4.12 -5.20 -18.69
CA THR A 94 3.95 -4.84 -20.11
C THR A 94 2.83 -3.79 -20.27
N ALA A 95 1.78 -3.83 -19.44
CA ALA A 95 0.71 -2.86 -19.43
C ALA A 95 1.08 -1.53 -18.72
N GLY A 96 2.24 -1.45 -18.07
CA GLY A 96 2.74 -0.22 -17.46
C GLY A 96 1.98 0.20 -16.20
N VAL A 97 1.35 -0.72 -15.47
CA VAL A 97 0.51 -0.41 -14.30
C VAL A 97 1.31 -0.18 -13.02
N PHE A 98 2.61 -0.48 -13.00
CA PHE A 98 3.45 -0.36 -11.81
C PHE A 98 4.49 0.74 -11.95
N GLN A 99 4.87 1.31 -10.82
CA GLN A 99 6.00 2.23 -10.70
C GLN A 99 7.27 1.49 -10.28
N PRO A 100 8.45 1.92 -10.78
CA PRO A 100 9.71 1.30 -10.35
C PRO A 100 9.96 1.54 -8.87
N LEU A 101 10.55 0.54 -8.21
CA LEU A 101 10.98 0.63 -6.82
C LEU A 101 12.24 1.51 -6.69
N ASP A 102 12.21 2.41 -5.72
CA ASP A 102 13.42 3.11 -5.29
C ASP A 102 14.15 2.27 -4.22
N LYS A 103 15.06 1.43 -4.67
CA LYS A 103 15.80 0.50 -3.78
C LYS A 103 16.64 1.23 -2.74
N SER A 104 16.99 2.50 -2.95
CA SER A 104 17.74 3.29 -1.97
C SER A 104 16.92 3.54 -0.70
N LYS A 105 15.60 3.48 -0.80
CA LYS A 105 14.64 3.62 0.31
C LYS A 105 14.24 2.28 0.96
N LEU A 106 14.81 1.18 0.49
CA LEU A 106 14.51 -0.17 0.96
C LEU A 106 15.75 -0.79 1.63
N PRO A 107 16.14 -0.36 2.84
CA PRO A 107 17.37 -0.81 3.50
C PRO A 107 17.38 -2.32 3.77
N GLU A 108 16.19 -2.92 3.93
CA GLU A 108 16.02 -4.35 4.17
C GLU A 108 16.10 -5.20 2.89
N TRP A 109 16.27 -4.59 1.72
CA TRP A 109 16.48 -5.31 0.46
C TRP A 109 17.59 -6.35 0.53
N LYS A 110 18.65 -6.04 1.26
CA LYS A 110 19.80 -6.93 1.49
C LYS A 110 19.47 -8.23 2.23
N ASN A 111 18.33 -8.29 2.92
CA ASN A 111 17.87 -9.45 3.68
C ASN A 111 17.05 -10.42 2.81
N LEU A 112 16.74 -10.05 1.57
CA LEU A 112 16.00 -10.92 0.66
C LEU A 112 16.88 -12.08 0.18
N ASP A 113 16.25 -13.25 0.02
CA ASP A 113 16.91 -14.44 -0.49
C ASP A 113 17.37 -14.22 -1.94
N PRO A 114 18.68 -14.36 -2.25
CA PRO A 114 19.20 -14.11 -3.59
C PRO A 114 18.70 -15.09 -4.64
N GLU A 115 18.35 -16.33 -4.26
CA GLU A 115 17.80 -17.29 -5.23
C GLU A 115 16.36 -16.92 -5.59
N LEU A 116 15.56 -16.45 -4.63
CA LEU A 116 14.22 -15.92 -4.93
C LEU A 116 14.29 -14.67 -5.79
N LEU A 117 15.25 -13.77 -5.55
CA LEU A 117 15.45 -12.61 -6.41
C LEU A 117 15.79 -13.00 -7.84
N LYS A 118 16.61 -14.05 -8.07
CA LYS A 118 16.90 -14.59 -9.40
C LYS A 118 15.64 -15.18 -10.07
N LEU A 119 14.76 -15.81 -9.28
CA LEU A 119 13.51 -16.36 -9.81
C LEU A 119 12.55 -15.24 -10.24
N VAL A 120 12.38 -14.21 -9.40
CA VAL A 120 11.53 -13.04 -9.73
C VAL A 120 12.10 -12.29 -10.93
N ALA A 121 13.43 -12.17 -11.06
CA ALA A 121 14.08 -11.50 -12.19
C ALA A 121 13.76 -12.09 -13.55
N LYS A 122 13.25 -13.33 -13.64
CA LYS A 122 12.76 -13.91 -14.89
C LYS A 122 11.49 -13.24 -15.40
N HIS A 123 10.72 -12.62 -14.51
CA HIS A 123 9.45 -11.96 -14.79
C HIS A 123 9.56 -10.43 -14.66
N ASP A 124 10.49 -9.95 -13.84
CA ASP A 124 10.80 -8.54 -13.60
C ASP A 124 12.30 -8.34 -13.69
N PRO A 125 12.86 -8.05 -14.88
CA PRO A 125 14.30 -7.85 -15.06
C PRO A 125 14.87 -6.85 -14.04
N ASP A 126 15.98 -7.22 -13.41
CA ASP A 126 16.65 -6.46 -12.36
C ASP A 126 15.82 -6.26 -11.08
N ASN A 127 14.71 -6.97 -10.91
CA ASN A 127 13.75 -6.77 -9.81
C ASN A 127 13.42 -5.28 -9.64
N LYS A 128 13.04 -4.66 -10.73
CA LYS A 128 12.87 -3.21 -10.81
C LYS A 128 11.55 -2.74 -10.21
N PHE A 129 10.50 -3.57 -10.27
CA PHE A 129 9.14 -3.20 -9.90
C PHE A 129 8.60 -4.01 -8.74
N ALA A 130 9.16 -5.18 -8.45
CA ALA A 130 8.64 -6.08 -7.44
C ALA A 130 9.72 -6.58 -6.47
N MET A 131 9.24 -6.96 -5.29
CA MET A 131 10.00 -7.60 -4.24
C MET A 131 9.35 -8.94 -3.89
N PRO A 132 10.11 -10.05 -3.73
CA PRO A 132 9.54 -11.32 -3.28
C PRO A 132 8.83 -11.14 -1.93
N TYR A 133 7.60 -11.64 -1.84
CA TYR A 133 6.81 -11.63 -0.61
C TYR A 133 6.67 -13.01 -0.03
N MET A 134 6.06 -13.93 -0.77
CA MET A 134 5.89 -15.32 -0.40
C MET A 134 6.22 -16.22 -1.59
N TRP A 135 6.65 -17.43 -1.31
CA TRP A 135 6.82 -18.47 -2.31
C TRP A 135 6.26 -19.79 -1.81
N ALA A 136 5.80 -20.61 -2.70
CA ALA A 136 5.29 -21.95 -2.41
C ALA A 136 5.54 -22.87 -3.57
N THR A 137 5.40 -24.17 -3.33
CA THR A 137 5.40 -25.20 -4.36
C THR A 137 3.97 -25.64 -4.65
N THR A 138 3.66 -25.89 -5.92
CA THR A 138 2.41 -26.51 -6.32
C THR A 138 2.62 -28.01 -6.48
N GLY A 139 1.71 -28.79 -5.91
CA GLY A 139 1.75 -30.24 -6.00
C GLY A 139 0.35 -30.81 -6.22
N ILE A 140 0.28 -32.08 -6.58
CA ILE A 140 -0.96 -32.82 -6.74
C ILE A 140 -1.23 -33.60 -5.45
N GLY A 141 -2.31 -33.26 -4.76
CA GLY A 141 -2.86 -34.07 -3.68
C GLY A 141 -3.83 -35.11 -4.23
N TYR A 142 -3.68 -36.36 -3.84
CA TYR A 142 -4.57 -37.41 -4.29
C TYR A 142 -4.91 -38.42 -3.16
N ASN A 143 -6.06 -39.07 -3.28
CA ASN A 143 -6.43 -40.16 -2.37
C ASN A 143 -5.74 -41.46 -2.82
N VAL A 144 -4.80 -41.94 -2.00
CA VAL A 144 -3.94 -43.10 -2.32
C VAL A 144 -4.77 -44.35 -2.62
N ASP A 145 -5.80 -44.64 -1.83
CA ASP A 145 -6.61 -45.86 -1.97
C ASP A 145 -7.44 -45.83 -3.27
N LYS A 146 -8.02 -44.67 -3.60
CA LYS A 146 -8.78 -44.49 -4.83
C LYS A 146 -7.88 -44.61 -6.07
N VAL A 147 -6.68 -44.03 -6.02
CA VAL A 147 -5.71 -44.13 -7.14
C VAL A 147 -5.24 -45.57 -7.32
N LYS A 148 -4.89 -46.27 -6.23
CA LYS A 148 -4.54 -47.69 -6.29
C LYS A 148 -5.67 -48.58 -6.84
N ALA A 149 -6.91 -48.31 -6.49
CA ALA A 149 -8.06 -49.07 -7.00
C ALA A 149 -8.23 -48.97 -8.53
N VAL A 150 -7.74 -47.88 -9.14
CA VAL A 150 -7.87 -47.61 -10.57
C VAL A 150 -6.61 -47.98 -11.36
N LEU A 151 -5.45 -47.73 -10.79
CA LEU A 151 -4.17 -47.86 -11.51
C LEU A 151 -3.36 -49.12 -11.10
N GLY A 152 -3.74 -49.81 -10.02
CA GLY A 152 -3.06 -51.00 -9.50
C GLY A 152 -1.98 -50.66 -8.49
#